data_adc3ecfbc6c6fe7c13113040b0589a51
#
_entry.id   adc3ecfbc6c6fe7c13113040b0589a51
#
_cell.length_a   1.000
_cell.length_b   1.000
_cell.length_c   1.000
_cell.angle_alpha   90.00
_cell.angle_beta   90.00
_cell.angle_gamma   90.00
#
_symmetry.space_group_name_H-M   'P 1'
#
loop_
_entity.id
_entity.type
_entity.pdbx_description
1 polymer ?
#
loop_
_entity_poly.entity_id
_entity_poly.type
_entity_poly.pdbx_seq_one_letter_code
_entity_poly.pdbx_strand_id
1 'polypeptide(L)'
;MELAVLNTNGSETGRKVTLNNDVFGIEPNDHAIYLDVKQYLANQRQGTHSSKEKSTVSGSTKKLHRQKGTGGSRKGSIKSGTFVGGARIHGPQPRDYSFKLNKKLKQLARKSALAYKAKDNSITVLEAFQFETPKTKNYINILDGLKMSGSKTLLVLADYNENIYRSGRNLPNTKIMAAKDLNTYDILHADTVIFVENSVGVIENILNKA
;
A
#
# COMPACT_ATOMS: atom_id res chain seq x y z
N MET A 1 2.38 7.62 -26.09
CA MET A 1 1.68 6.31 -26.21
C MET A 1 0.19 6.58 -26.32
N GLU A 2 -0.51 5.94 -27.26
CA GLU A 2 -1.97 6.09 -27.41
C GLU A 2 -2.67 4.82 -26.95
N LEU A 3 -3.74 4.97 -26.18
CA LEU A 3 -4.59 3.86 -25.73
C LEU A 3 -6.03 4.09 -26.20
N ALA A 4 -6.68 3.01 -26.64
CA ALA A 4 -8.10 3.04 -26.98
C ALA A 4 -8.94 3.16 -25.72
N VAL A 5 -10.00 3.94 -25.76
CA VAL A 5 -10.98 4.05 -24.66
C VAL A 5 -12.01 2.94 -24.84
N LEU A 6 -12.17 2.12 -23.82
CA LEU A 6 -13.14 1.04 -23.77
C LEU A 6 -14.43 1.51 -23.09
N ASN A 7 -15.55 0.95 -23.48
CA ASN A 7 -16.81 1.11 -22.74
C ASN A 7 -16.93 0.07 -21.62
N THR A 8 -17.98 0.14 -20.84
CA THR A 8 -18.27 -0.77 -19.74
C THR A 8 -18.45 -2.24 -20.16
N ASN A 9 -18.69 -2.51 -21.43
CA ASN A 9 -18.83 -3.86 -21.99
C ASN A 9 -17.51 -4.39 -22.58
N GLY A 10 -16.42 -3.61 -22.51
CA GLY A 10 -15.12 -4.00 -23.03
C GLY A 10 -14.91 -3.79 -24.53
N SER A 11 -15.85 -3.14 -25.23
CA SER A 11 -15.70 -2.78 -26.63
C SER A 11 -15.06 -1.39 -26.78
N GLU A 12 -14.31 -1.17 -27.88
CA GLU A 12 -13.68 0.10 -28.17
C GLU A 12 -14.71 1.16 -28.56
N THR A 13 -14.57 2.36 -28.01
CA THR A 13 -15.47 3.49 -28.30
C THR A 13 -15.05 4.30 -29.52
N GLY A 14 -13.92 3.95 -30.16
CA GLY A 14 -13.30 4.72 -31.25
C GLY A 14 -12.53 5.96 -30.80
N ARG A 15 -12.61 6.32 -29.51
CA ARG A 15 -11.81 7.41 -28.91
C ARG A 15 -10.46 6.89 -28.45
N LYS A 16 -9.44 7.74 -28.51
CA LYS A 16 -8.10 7.44 -28.02
C LYS A 16 -7.66 8.50 -27.03
N VAL A 17 -6.96 8.09 -26.00
CA VAL A 17 -6.29 8.95 -25.04
C VAL A 17 -4.80 8.86 -25.22
N THR A 18 -4.13 10.01 -25.37
CA THR A 18 -2.67 10.12 -25.44
C THR A 18 -2.11 10.23 -24.02
N LEU A 19 -1.25 9.28 -23.66
CA LEU A 19 -0.50 9.32 -22.41
C LEU A 19 0.76 10.17 -22.56
N ASN A 20 1.00 11.08 -21.62
CA ASN A 20 2.17 11.98 -21.64
C ASN A 20 3.46 11.17 -21.38
N ASN A 21 4.44 11.31 -22.25
CA ASN A 21 5.73 10.63 -22.13
C ASN A 21 6.53 11.07 -20.88
N ASP A 22 6.33 12.29 -20.36
CA ASP A 22 6.98 12.77 -19.13
C ASP A 22 6.49 12.04 -17.86
N VAL A 23 5.39 11.29 -17.96
CA VAL A 23 4.83 10.51 -16.84
C VAL A 23 4.94 9.01 -17.11
N PHE A 24 4.55 8.55 -18.30
CA PHE A 24 4.45 7.13 -18.63
C PHE A 24 5.62 6.60 -19.45
N GLY A 25 6.41 7.49 -20.06
CA GLY A 25 7.53 7.14 -20.95
C GLY A 25 8.91 7.27 -20.32
N ILE A 26 9.02 7.60 -19.05
CA ILE A 26 10.31 7.77 -18.38
C ILE A 26 11.04 6.43 -18.21
N GLU A 27 12.36 6.51 -18.04
CA GLU A 27 13.15 5.36 -17.60
C GLU A 27 12.87 5.06 -16.12
N PRO A 28 12.38 3.86 -15.76
CA PRO A 28 12.01 3.54 -14.39
C PRO A 28 13.21 3.54 -13.43
N ASN A 29 13.02 4.09 -12.23
CA ASN A 29 14.02 4.09 -11.16
C ASN A 29 13.59 3.14 -10.03
N ASP A 30 14.18 1.93 -9.99
CA ASP A 30 13.84 0.87 -9.03
C ASP A 30 14.14 1.26 -7.60
N HIS A 31 15.23 2.02 -7.37
CA HIS A 31 15.58 2.45 -6.03
C HIS A 31 14.55 3.44 -5.45
N ALA A 32 14.04 4.36 -6.27
CA ALA A 32 12.98 5.27 -5.86
C ALA A 32 11.68 4.52 -5.52
N ILE A 33 11.31 3.53 -6.34
CA ILE A 33 10.17 2.63 -6.09
C ILE A 33 10.34 1.90 -4.76
N TYR A 34 11.50 1.27 -4.53
CA TYR A 34 11.81 0.56 -3.29
C TYR A 34 11.66 1.45 -2.06
N LEU A 35 12.20 2.66 -2.09
CA LEU A 35 12.13 3.58 -0.95
C LEU A 35 10.69 4.02 -0.65
N ASP A 36 9.88 4.31 -1.67
CA ASP A 36 8.49 4.75 -1.48
C ASP A 36 7.61 3.61 -0.96
N VAL A 37 7.75 2.40 -1.49
CA VAL A 37 7.06 1.20 -0.97
C VAL A 37 7.48 0.89 0.46
N LYS A 38 8.78 0.96 0.77
CA LYS A 38 9.31 0.77 2.13
C LYS A 38 8.72 1.79 3.10
N GLN A 39 8.65 3.07 2.70
CA GLN A 39 8.02 4.11 3.51
C GLN A 39 6.53 3.82 3.73
N TYR A 40 5.79 3.49 2.67
CA TYR A 40 4.37 3.20 2.75
C TYR A 40 4.06 2.08 3.75
N LEU A 41 4.78 0.96 3.65
CA LEU A 41 4.62 -0.17 4.55
C LEU A 41 5.08 0.14 5.99
N ALA A 42 6.17 0.88 6.16
CA ALA A 42 6.66 1.28 7.48
C ALA A 42 5.69 2.21 8.21
N ASN A 43 5.06 3.15 7.48
CA ASN A 43 4.11 4.09 8.05
C ASN A 43 2.77 3.45 8.46
N GLN A 44 2.46 2.22 8.01
CA GLN A 44 1.30 1.46 8.44
C GLN A 44 1.53 0.73 9.78
N ARG A 45 2.79 0.62 10.23
CA ARG A 45 3.13 -0.09 11.47
C ARG A 45 2.90 0.80 12.68
N GLN A 46 2.14 0.32 13.65
CA GLN A 46 1.91 1.04 14.92
C GLN A 46 3.03 0.87 15.94
N GLY A 47 3.77 -0.24 15.89
CA GLY A 47 4.90 -0.50 16.76
C GLY A 47 4.55 -0.67 18.25
N THR A 48 3.34 -1.10 18.57
CA THR A 48 2.80 -1.22 19.95
C THR A 48 3.25 -2.48 20.69
N HIS A 49 4.27 -3.18 20.19
CA HIS A 49 4.85 -4.35 20.83
C HIS A 49 5.70 -3.93 22.04
N SER A 50 5.55 -4.64 23.16
CA SER A 50 6.32 -4.40 24.37
C SER A 50 6.58 -5.69 25.11
N SER A 51 7.75 -5.83 25.72
CA SER A 51 8.04 -6.89 26.68
C SER A 51 8.38 -6.29 28.03
N LYS A 52 8.11 -7.06 29.10
CA LYS A 52 8.40 -6.61 30.47
C LYS A 52 9.88 -6.76 30.78
N GLU A 53 10.52 -5.65 31.08
CA GLU A 53 11.89 -5.60 31.60
C GLU A 53 11.89 -5.84 33.12
N LYS A 54 13.09 -6.01 33.69
CA LYS A 54 13.27 -6.29 35.11
C LYS A 54 12.62 -5.27 36.05
N SER A 55 12.56 -4.01 35.62
CA SER A 55 11.89 -2.94 36.38
C SER A 55 10.37 -3.07 36.38
N THR A 56 9.77 -3.53 35.25
CA THR A 56 8.32 -3.58 35.04
C THR A 56 7.67 -4.90 35.46
N VAL A 57 8.46 -5.99 35.63
CA VAL A 57 7.92 -7.26 36.13
C VAL A 57 7.55 -7.12 37.59
N SER A 58 6.33 -7.55 37.96
CA SER A 58 5.89 -7.65 39.34
C SER A 58 6.61 -8.78 40.08
N GLY A 59 7.00 -8.55 41.31
CA GLY A 59 7.69 -9.53 42.13
C GLY A 59 8.73 -8.91 43.06
N SER A 60 9.22 -9.68 44.04
CA SER A 60 10.19 -9.23 45.04
C SER A 60 11.56 -8.91 44.40
N THR A 61 12.16 -7.83 44.87
CA THR A 61 13.55 -7.46 44.50
C THR A 61 14.57 -8.08 45.45
N LYS A 62 14.13 -8.79 46.52
CA LYS A 62 14.97 -9.42 47.52
C LYS A 62 15.91 -10.44 46.85
N LYS A 63 17.16 -10.49 47.32
CA LYS A 63 18.12 -11.51 46.92
C LYS A 63 17.65 -12.88 47.37
N LEU A 64 17.64 -13.87 46.44
CA LEU A 64 17.09 -15.21 46.72
C LEU A 64 17.83 -16.00 47.78
N HIS A 65 19.17 -15.89 47.81
CA HIS A 65 20.01 -16.54 48.82
C HIS A 65 21.27 -15.74 49.14
N ARG A 66 21.99 -16.20 50.18
CA ARG A 66 23.30 -15.65 50.55
C ARG A 66 24.29 -15.74 49.40
N GLN A 67 25.27 -14.83 49.39
CA GLN A 67 26.28 -14.74 48.34
C GLN A 67 27.15 -16.00 48.23
N LYS A 68 27.45 -16.64 49.37
CA LYS A 68 28.29 -17.85 49.51
C LYS A 68 27.64 -18.82 50.48
N GLY A 69 28.07 -20.09 50.50
CA GLY A 69 27.67 -21.11 51.49
C GLY A 69 26.34 -21.81 51.17
N THR A 70 25.81 -21.71 49.94
CA THR A 70 24.54 -22.37 49.53
C THR A 70 24.75 -23.55 48.58
N GLY A 71 26.00 -23.82 48.14
CA GLY A 71 26.29 -24.85 47.15
C GLY A 71 25.80 -24.61 45.74
N GLY A 72 24.94 -23.60 45.52
CA GLY A 72 24.34 -23.27 44.25
C GLY A 72 24.93 -22.03 43.56
N SER A 73 24.44 -21.71 42.37
CA SER A 73 24.86 -20.51 41.64
C SER A 73 24.46 -19.24 42.37
N ARG A 74 25.23 -18.17 42.23
CA ARG A 74 24.89 -16.86 42.78
C ARG A 74 23.65 -16.30 42.09
N LYS A 75 22.62 -15.95 42.85
CA LYS A 75 21.35 -15.48 42.34
C LYS A 75 21.03 -14.10 42.93
N GLY A 76 20.48 -13.25 42.09
CA GLY A 76 19.93 -11.97 42.50
C GLY A 76 18.42 -12.07 42.81
N SER A 77 17.63 -11.17 42.27
CA SER A 77 16.17 -11.15 42.38
C SER A 77 15.53 -12.20 41.47
N ILE A 78 14.36 -12.69 41.86
CA ILE A 78 13.53 -13.60 41.07
C ILE A 78 13.07 -13.00 39.73
N LYS A 79 13.09 -11.67 39.62
CA LYS A 79 12.75 -10.94 38.39
C LYS A 79 13.81 -11.03 37.27
N SER A 80 14.99 -11.70 37.55
CA SER A 80 16.05 -11.82 36.54
C SER A 80 15.57 -12.57 35.31
N GLY A 81 16.03 -12.16 34.13
CA GLY A 81 15.72 -12.84 32.87
C GLY A 81 16.29 -14.25 32.72
N THR A 82 17.10 -14.69 33.68
CA THR A 82 17.63 -16.06 33.77
C THR A 82 16.63 -17.05 34.38
N PHE A 83 15.54 -16.56 34.95
CA PHE A 83 14.50 -17.39 35.56
C PHE A 83 13.28 -17.52 34.68
N VAL A 84 12.62 -18.67 34.75
CA VAL A 84 11.29 -18.86 34.15
C VAL A 84 10.31 -17.90 34.83
N GLY A 85 9.56 -17.14 34.03
CA GLY A 85 8.68 -16.08 34.54
C GLY A 85 9.39 -14.76 34.89
N GLY A 86 10.72 -14.68 34.74
CA GLY A 86 11.47 -13.44 34.90
C GLY A 86 11.35 -12.47 33.71
N ALA A 87 12.10 -11.39 33.79
CA ALA A 87 12.12 -10.33 32.78
C ALA A 87 12.70 -10.80 31.44
N ARG A 88 12.25 -10.19 30.34
CA ARG A 88 12.88 -10.35 29.04
C ARG A 88 14.04 -9.36 28.89
N ILE A 89 15.25 -9.90 28.62
CA ILE A 89 16.44 -9.09 28.31
C ILE A 89 16.42 -8.78 26.80
N HIS A 90 16.68 -7.53 26.43
CA HIS A 90 16.66 -7.05 25.03
C HIS A 90 15.35 -7.38 24.26
N GLY A 91 14.23 -7.35 24.96
CA GLY A 91 12.92 -7.56 24.34
C GLY A 91 12.46 -6.35 23.54
N PRO A 92 11.40 -6.51 22.74
CA PRO A 92 10.85 -5.43 21.95
C PRO A 92 10.33 -4.30 22.85
N GLN A 93 10.61 -3.06 22.45
CA GLN A 93 10.07 -1.84 23.05
C GLN A 93 9.16 -1.13 22.04
N PRO A 94 8.11 -0.44 22.48
CA PRO A 94 7.30 0.37 21.60
C PRO A 94 8.14 1.42 20.89
N ARG A 95 8.00 1.49 19.54
CA ARG A 95 8.73 2.48 18.74
C ARG A 95 7.95 2.89 17.52
N ASP A 96 8.19 4.08 17.05
CA ASP A 96 7.72 4.55 15.76
C ASP A 96 8.63 4.00 14.65
N TYR A 97 8.02 3.48 13.58
CA TYR A 97 8.69 2.98 12.39
C TYR A 97 8.61 3.96 11.23
N SER A 98 7.83 5.04 11.37
CA SER A 98 7.58 5.99 10.28
C SER A 98 8.83 6.78 9.92
N PHE A 99 8.96 7.09 8.64
CA PHE A 99 9.96 8.01 8.14
C PHE A 99 9.42 8.80 6.94
N LYS A 100 10.06 9.91 6.61
CA LYS A 100 9.65 10.80 5.53
C LYS A 100 10.56 10.67 4.32
N LEU A 101 9.98 10.80 3.13
CA LEU A 101 10.68 10.94 1.85
C LEU A 101 10.36 12.29 1.21
N ASN A 102 11.27 12.79 0.42
CA ASN A 102 11.09 14.02 -0.34
C ASN A 102 9.95 13.88 -1.36
N LYS A 103 9.17 14.95 -1.56
CA LYS A 103 8.03 14.94 -2.50
C LYS A 103 8.45 14.57 -3.92
N LYS A 104 9.56 15.14 -4.42
CA LYS A 104 10.10 14.83 -5.77
C LYS A 104 10.46 13.34 -5.93
N LEU A 105 11.03 12.72 -4.89
CA LEU A 105 11.35 11.29 -4.92
C LEU A 105 10.08 10.42 -5.03
N LYS A 106 9.04 10.76 -4.29
CA LYS A 106 7.74 10.09 -4.38
C LYS A 106 7.08 10.25 -5.75
N GLN A 107 7.18 11.43 -6.35
CA GLN A 107 6.68 11.65 -7.71
C GLN A 107 7.45 10.79 -8.72
N LEU A 108 8.79 10.75 -8.61
CA LEU A 108 9.62 9.89 -9.48
C LEU A 108 9.27 8.42 -9.32
N ALA A 109 9.05 7.95 -8.07
CA ALA A 109 8.64 6.57 -7.80
C ALA A 109 7.30 6.23 -8.45
N ARG A 110 6.29 7.11 -8.34
CA ARG A 110 4.98 6.91 -8.98
C ARG A 110 5.08 6.92 -10.50
N LYS A 111 5.80 7.87 -11.10
CA LYS A 111 6.06 7.90 -12.54
C LYS A 111 6.76 6.61 -13.00
N SER A 112 7.76 6.14 -12.26
CA SER A 112 8.49 4.90 -12.57
C SER A 112 7.58 3.67 -12.53
N ALA A 113 6.69 3.57 -11.54
CA ALA A 113 5.72 2.49 -11.44
C ALA A 113 4.70 2.51 -12.60
N LEU A 114 4.23 3.70 -12.99
CA LEU A 114 3.33 3.87 -14.14
C LEU A 114 4.04 3.55 -15.46
N ALA A 115 5.33 3.91 -15.60
CA ALA A 115 6.12 3.58 -16.78
C ALA A 115 6.31 2.06 -16.93
N TYR A 116 6.50 1.30 -15.84
CA TYR A 116 6.48 -0.17 -15.88
C TYR A 116 5.15 -0.70 -16.38
N LYS A 117 4.03 -0.23 -15.80
CA LYS A 117 2.69 -0.65 -16.24
C LYS A 117 2.40 -0.33 -17.71
N ALA A 118 2.92 0.80 -18.21
CA ALA A 118 2.80 1.17 -19.61
C ALA A 118 3.63 0.23 -20.51
N LYS A 119 4.87 -0.10 -20.14
CA LYS A 119 5.74 -1.06 -20.87
C LYS A 119 5.13 -2.46 -20.94
N ASP A 120 4.50 -2.90 -19.84
CA ASP A 120 3.86 -4.22 -19.73
C ASP A 120 2.47 -4.27 -20.39
N ASN A 121 2.00 -3.18 -21.01
CA ASN A 121 0.65 -3.05 -21.56
C ASN A 121 -0.47 -3.38 -20.53
N SER A 122 -0.21 -3.10 -19.27
CA SER A 122 -1.11 -3.38 -18.14
C SER A 122 -1.96 -2.17 -17.74
N ILE A 123 -2.11 -1.20 -18.66
CA ILE A 123 -2.96 -0.01 -18.48
C ILE A 123 -4.14 -0.11 -19.44
N THR A 124 -5.33 0.10 -18.90
CA THR A 124 -6.58 0.16 -19.67
C THR A 124 -7.30 1.48 -19.38
N VAL A 125 -7.86 2.10 -20.39
CA VAL A 125 -8.66 3.33 -20.24
C VAL A 125 -10.12 3.00 -20.44
N LEU A 126 -10.94 3.39 -19.46
CA LEU A 126 -12.39 3.17 -19.44
C LEU A 126 -13.13 4.49 -19.61
N GLU A 127 -14.22 4.47 -20.33
CA GLU A 127 -15.15 5.60 -20.42
C GLU A 127 -15.68 5.98 -19.03
N ALA A 128 -16.02 7.26 -18.83
CA ALA A 128 -16.63 7.72 -17.58
C ALA A 128 -18.02 7.09 -17.41
N PHE A 129 -18.22 6.45 -16.26
CA PHE A 129 -19.49 5.81 -15.90
C PHE A 129 -19.93 6.22 -14.50
N GLN A 130 -21.21 6.06 -14.22
CA GLN A 130 -21.78 6.31 -12.90
C GLN A 130 -22.78 5.22 -12.55
N PHE A 131 -22.89 4.91 -11.26
CA PHE A 131 -23.92 4.02 -10.74
C PHE A 131 -24.95 4.84 -9.95
N GLU A 132 -26.22 4.70 -10.28
CA GLU A 132 -27.31 5.28 -9.51
C GLU A 132 -27.42 4.65 -8.12
N THR A 133 -27.25 3.33 -8.05
CA THR A 133 -27.28 2.54 -6.81
C THR A 133 -25.99 1.71 -6.68
N PRO A 134 -25.40 1.62 -5.47
CA PRO A 134 -24.21 0.81 -5.25
C PRO A 134 -24.56 -0.69 -5.26
N LYS A 135 -24.17 -1.39 -6.33
CA LYS A 135 -24.36 -2.84 -6.49
C LYS A 135 -23.08 -3.51 -6.96
N THR A 136 -22.63 -4.53 -6.24
CA THR A 136 -21.44 -5.31 -6.60
C THR A 136 -21.58 -6.03 -7.94
N LYS A 137 -22.77 -6.50 -8.27
CA LYS A 137 -23.05 -7.16 -9.56
C LYS A 137 -22.73 -6.27 -10.75
N ASN A 138 -23.08 -4.98 -10.68
CA ASN A 138 -22.80 -4.05 -11.77
C ASN A 138 -21.30 -3.89 -12.00
N TYR A 139 -20.53 -3.85 -10.92
CA TYR A 139 -19.08 -3.75 -11.00
C TYR A 139 -18.43 -5.05 -11.54
N ILE A 140 -18.92 -6.22 -11.12
CA ILE A 140 -18.49 -7.52 -11.65
C ILE A 140 -18.75 -7.59 -13.16
N ASN A 141 -19.91 -7.16 -13.65
CA ASN A 141 -20.23 -7.15 -15.07
C ASN A 141 -19.22 -6.32 -15.87
N ILE A 142 -18.74 -5.18 -15.34
CA ILE A 142 -17.68 -4.38 -15.98
C ILE A 142 -16.36 -5.18 -16.04
N LEU A 143 -15.95 -5.83 -14.93
CA LEU A 143 -14.71 -6.63 -14.92
C LEU A 143 -14.79 -7.82 -15.87
N ASP A 144 -15.96 -8.46 -15.98
CA ASP A 144 -16.19 -9.56 -16.92
C ASP A 144 -16.15 -9.07 -18.37
N GLY A 145 -16.78 -7.91 -18.67
CA GLY A 145 -16.70 -7.25 -19.97
C GLY A 145 -15.27 -6.93 -20.39
N LEU A 146 -14.44 -6.47 -19.45
CA LEU A 146 -13.03 -6.18 -19.67
C LEU A 146 -12.14 -7.46 -19.66
N LYS A 147 -12.69 -8.64 -19.39
CA LYS A 147 -11.97 -9.94 -19.26
C LYS A 147 -10.90 -9.91 -18.15
N MET A 148 -11.14 -9.17 -17.08
CA MET A 148 -10.23 -8.98 -15.94
C MET A 148 -10.75 -9.64 -14.66
N SER A 149 -11.75 -10.51 -14.77
CA SER A 149 -12.33 -11.26 -13.65
C SER A 149 -11.26 -12.14 -13.01
N GLY A 150 -11.07 -11.99 -11.68
CA GLY A 150 -10.06 -12.75 -10.92
C GLY A 150 -8.65 -12.13 -10.86
N SER A 151 -8.30 -11.17 -11.72
CA SER A 151 -7.04 -10.43 -11.67
C SER A 151 -7.08 -9.35 -10.59
N LYS A 152 -5.91 -8.93 -10.12
CA LYS A 152 -5.82 -7.77 -9.22
C LYS A 152 -5.97 -6.50 -10.04
N THR A 153 -7.08 -5.80 -9.88
CA THR A 153 -7.39 -4.58 -10.62
C THR A 153 -7.39 -3.35 -9.71
N LEU A 154 -6.82 -2.26 -10.23
CA LEU A 154 -6.84 -0.95 -9.60
C LEU A 154 -7.64 0.01 -10.48
N LEU A 155 -8.84 0.39 -10.05
CA LEU A 155 -9.64 1.41 -10.73
C LEU A 155 -9.31 2.79 -10.18
N VAL A 156 -8.91 3.69 -11.06
CA VAL A 156 -8.56 5.08 -10.72
C VAL A 156 -9.61 6.03 -11.30
N LEU A 157 -10.32 6.72 -10.41
CA LEU A 157 -11.32 7.72 -10.73
C LEU A 157 -10.69 9.12 -10.72
N ALA A 158 -11.23 10.06 -11.49
CA ALA A 158 -10.81 11.46 -11.41
C ALA A 158 -11.08 12.03 -10.01
N ASP A 159 -12.32 11.88 -9.55
CA ASP A 159 -12.80 12.27 -8.22
C ASP A 159 -13.43 11.09 -7.50
N TYR A 160 -13.53 11.19 -6.18
CA TYR A 160 -14.14 10.16 -5.35
C TYR A 160 -15.65 10.03 -5.65
N ASN A 161 -16.10 8.82 -6.00
CA ASN A 161 -17.50 8.47 -6.17
C ASN A 161 -17.88 7.34 -5.21
N GLU A 162 -18.76 7.67 -4.27
CA GLU A 162 -19.16 6.75 -3.19
C GLU A 162 -19.87 5.51 -3.72
N ASN A 163 -20.74 5.64 -4.73
CA ASN A 163 -21.49 4.52 -5.29
C ASN A 163 -20.57 3.52 -6.00
N ILE A 164 -19.59 4.01 -6.75
CA ILE A 164 -18.58 3.15 -7.40
C ILE A 164 -17.72 2.48 -6.34
N TYR A 165 -17.23 3.24 -5.35
CA TYR A 165 -16.40 2.71 -4.27
C TYR A 165 -17.12 1.61 -3.48
N ARG A 166 -18.36 1.83 -3.07
CA ARG A 166 -19.17 0.83 -2.35
C ARG A 166 -19.45 -0.41 -3.21
N SER A 167 -19.58 -0.27 -4.52
CA SER A 167 -19.81 -1.39 -5.43
C SER A 167 -18.61 -2.33 -5.56
N GLY A 168 -17.38 -1.82 -5.50
CA GLY A 168 -16.18 -2.65 -5.70
C GLY A 168 -15.42 -3.03 -4.43
N ARG A 169 -15.60 -2.30 -3.31
CA ARG A 169 -14.79 -2.50 -2.08
C ARG A 169 -14.87 -3.90 -1.47
N ASN A 170 -15.97 -4.63 -1.70
CA ASN A 170 -16.18 -5.99 -1.18
C ASN A 170 -15.46 -7.07 -2.00
N LEU A 171 -14.95 -6.73 -3.18
CA LEU A 171 -14.26 -7.69 -4.04
C LEU A 171 -12.79 -7.80 -3.62
N PRO A 172 -12.26 -9.02 -3.37
CA PRO A 172 -10.94 -9.21 -2.75
C PRO A 172 -9.78 -8.71 -3.63
N ASN A 173 -9.88 -8.83 -4.94
CA ASN A 173 -8.81 -8.48 -5.89
C ASN A 173 -9.03 -7.11 -6.54
N THR A 174 -9.89 -6.28 -5.97
CA THR A 174 -10.25 -4.99 -6.56
C THR A 174 -9.95 -3.86 -5.60
N LYS A 175 -9.28 -2.83 -6.07
CA LYS A 175 -9.10 -1.58 -5.35
C LYS A 175 -9.59 -0.41 -6.18
N ILE A 176 -10.33 0.49 -5.56
CA ILE A 176 -10.86 1.70 -6.20
C ILE A 176 -10.33 2.91 -5.43
N MET A 177 -9.80 3.89 -6.14
CA MET A 177 -9.29 5.11 -5.53
C MET A 177 -9.42 6.33 -6.45
N ALA A 178 -9.35 7.51 -5.86
CA ALA A 178 -9.27 8.75 -6.61
C ALA A 178 -7.82 8.98 -7.11
N ALA A 179 -7.69 9.69 -8.23
CA ALA A 179 -6.39 10.01 -8.82
C ALA A 179 -5.42 10.73 -7.87
N LYS A 180 -5.96 11.56 -6.98
CA LYS A 180 -5.18 12.28 -5.95
C LYS A 180 -4.55 11.36 -4.90
N ASP A 181 -5.17 10.21 -4.63
CA ASP A 181 -4.74 9.27 -3.59
C ASP A 181 -3.85 8.15 -4.14
N LEU A 182 -3.56 8.18 -5.46
CA LEU A 182 -2.76 7.18 -6.15
C LEU A 182 -1.37 7.09 -5.52
N ASN A 183 -0.95 5.89 -5.14
CA ASN A 183 0.34 5.61 -4.53
C ASN A 183 1.09 4.49 -5.27
N THR A 184 2.41 4.46 -5.11
CA THR A 184 3.31 3.51 -5.78
C THR A 184 3.00 2.06 -5.42
N TYR A 185 2.66 1.80 -4.14
CA TYR A 185 2.37 0.45 -3.67
C TYR A 185 1.15 -0.15 -4.37
N ASP A 186 0.06 0.60 -4.49
CA ASP A 186 -1.17 0.11 -5.11
C ASP A 186 -1.02 -0.08 -6.63
N ILE A 187 -0.24 0.79 -7.31
CA ILE A 187 0.09 0.63 -8.73
C ILE A 187 0.82 -0.70 -8.96
N LEU A 188 1.82 -1.02 -8.13
CA LEU A 188 2.61 -2.25 -8.28
C LEU A 188 1.83 -3.50 -7.83
N HIS A 189 0.99 -3.38 -6.80
CA HIS A 189 0.21 -4.50 -6.29
C HIS A 189 -0.87 -4.98 -7.25
N ALA A 190 -1.42 -4.09 -8.07
CA ALA A 190 -2.39 -4.44 -9.10
C ALA A 190 -1.70 -5.08 -10.31
N ASP A 191 -2.32 -6.09 -10.90
CA ASP A 191 -1.89 -6.66 -12.18
C ASP A 191 -2.22 -5.67 -13.31
N THR A 192 -3.44 -5.14 -13.32
CA THR A 192 -3.90 -4.15 -14.30
C THR A 192 -4.40 -2.88 -13.62
N VAL A 193 -4.03 -1.74 -14.19
CA VAL A 193 -4.51 -0.41 -13.77
C VAL A 193 -5.54 0.09 -14.78
N ILE A 194 -6.75 0.37 -14.30
CA ILE A 194 -7.86 0.87 -15.10
C ILE A 194 -8.03 2.36 -14.80
N PHE A 195 -7.76 3.21 -15.76
CA PHE A 195 -8.01 4.65 -15.65
C PHE A 195 -9.37 5.00 -16.25
N VAL A 196 -10.17 5.75 -15.52
CA VAL A 196 -11.31 6.43 -16.15
C VAL A 196 -10.78 7.60 -16.98
N GLU A 197 -11.28 7.82 -18.18
CA GLU A 197 -10.78 8.80 -19.16
C GLU A 197 -10.38 10.14 -18.54
N ASN A 198 -11.24 10.71 -17.70
CA ASN A 198 -10.99 11.99 -17.03
C ASN A 198 -9.86 11.93 -15.96
N SER A 199 -9.50 10.75 -15.46
CA SER A 199 -8.49 10.60 -14.41
C SER A 199 -7.06 10.75 -14.92
N VAL A 200 -6.82 10.47 -16.19
CA VAL A 200 -5.48 10.54 -16.81
C VAL A 200 -4.93 11.97 -16.72
N GLY A 201 -5.69 12.96 -17.16
CA GLY A 201 -5.27 14.37 -17.10
C GLY A 201 -5.05 14.87 -15.67
N VAL A 202 -5.82 14.38 -14.70
CA VAL A 202 -5.63 14.72 -13.27
C VAL A 202 -4.30 14.18 -12.77
N ILE A 203 -3.96 12.93 -13.09
CA ILE A 203 -2.70 12.29 -12.68
C ILE A 203 -1.51 13.01 -13.30
N GLU A 204 -1.57 13.31 -14.60
CA GLU A 204 -0.50 14.04 -15.30
C GLU A 204 -0.25 15.42 -14.66
N ASN A 205 -1.32 16.14 -14.34
CA ASN A 205 -1.23 17.43 -13.66
C ASN A 205 -0.61 17.32 -12.24
N ILE A 206 -0.94 16.25 -11.48
CA ILE A 206 -0.40 16.03 -10.13
C ILE A 206 1.09 15.67 -10.19
N LEU A 207 1.48 14.82 -11.14
CA LEU A 207 2.86 14.32 -11.24
C LEU A 207 3.81 15.29 -11.94
N ASN A 208 3.31 16.21 -12.79
CA ASN A 208 4.12 17.22 -13.47
C ASN A 208 4.21 18.53 -12.67
N LYS A 209 3.40 18.74 -11.62
CA LYS A 209 3.61 19.86 -10.71
C LYS A 209 4.93 19.68 -9.97
N ALA A 210 5.87 20.60 -10.22
CA ALA A 210 7.19 20.67 -9.59
C ALA A 210 7.12 20.98 -8.08
#